data_c76aef98092e5e9e6af40713b27ae0b7
#
_entry.id   c76aef98092e5e9e6af40713b27ae0b7
#
_cell.length_a   1.000
_cell.length_b   1.000
_cell.length_c   1.000
_cell.angle_alpha   90.00
_cell.angle_beta   90.00
_cell.angle_gamma   90.00
#
_symmetry.space_group_name_H-M   'P 1'
#
loop_
_entity.id
_entity.type
_entity.pdbx_description
1 polymer ?
#
loop_
_entity_poly.entity_id
_entity_poly.type
_entity_poly.pdbx_seq_one_letter_code
_entity_poly.pdbx_strand_id
1 'polypeptide(L)'
;MTQAAGGTGFPVPGTGRVTVAVPAPGPGQGRWVGAPSAAADPDGGFVVAYRVRITDQRGAATVVARSADGEGLTTVATLDKGRFGAMSMERPAVVRTPEGRWRLYVCCATPESKHWWIDVLEADEPEGLADAEATTVFGGDEHTGVKDPVIRVADGLWRAWICCHPLDEADEEDRMTTAYAISQDGLDWAWQGTSLAGRPGTWDARGARVTAVLPDGRASYDGRATKEENFSERTGLARLAGPDGALVAEGDGPVADVRYLDVVPLPSGGYRLWYEAPLADGSHELRTELID
;
A
#
# COMPACT_ATOMS: atom_id res chain seq x y z
N MET A 1 -25.41 23.95 10.40
CA MET A 1 -24.52 22.76 10.24
C MET A 1 -25.18 21.85 9.21
N THR A 2 -24.80 22.01 7.96
CA THR A 2 -25.34 21.21 6.85
C THR A 2 -24.40 20.02 6.68
N GLN A 3 -24.85 18.82 7.07
CA GLN A 3 -24.15 17.58 6.72
C GLN A 3 -24.16 17.47 5.19
N ALA A 4 -22.98 17.49 4.60
CA ALA A 4 -22.80 17.08 3.22
C ALA A 4 -23.17 15.58 3.14
N ALA A 5 -24.11 15.25 2.26
CA ALA A 5 -24.47 13.88 1.92
C ALA A 5 -23.30 13.26 1.12
N GLY A 6 -22.25 12.82 1.81
CA GLY A 6 -21.23 11.96 1.25
C GLY A 6 -21.85 10.59 0.94
N GLY A 7 -21.61 10.07 -0.25
CA GLY A 7 -22.05 8.75 -0.69
C GLY A 7 -21.69 7.70 0.36
N THR A 8 -22.62 6.82 0.70
CA THR A 8 -22.50 5.83 1.79
C THR A 8 -21.57 4.67 1.50
N GLY A 9 -20.98 4.60 0.28
CA GLY A 9 -20.09 3.54 -0.18
C GLY A 9 -18.59 3.89 -0.10
N PHE A 10 -17.73 2.86 -0.10
CA PHE A 10 -16.29 3.03 -0.31
C PHE A 10 -16.05 3.50 -1.76
N PRO A 11 -15.09 4.44 -2.00
CA PRO A 11 -14.78 4.88 -3.37
C PRO A 11 -14.12 3.72 -4.16
N VAL A 12 -14.78 3.31 -5.26
CA VAL A 12 -14.36 2.16 -6.07
C VAL A 12 -13.74 2.64 -7.38
N PRO A 13 -12.57 2.10 -7.80
CA PRO A 13 -11.96 2.40 -9.09
C PRO A 13 -12.90 2.19 -10.28
N GLY A 14 -12.83 3.10 -11.25
CA GLY A 14 -13.69 3.08 -12.46
C GLY A 14 -15.01 3.84 -12.32
N THR A 15 -15.23 4.54 -11.21
CA THR A 15 -16.45 5.33 -10.98
C THR A 15 -16.26 6.84 -11.16
N GLY A 16 -15.02 7.29 -11.27
CA GLY A 16 -14.63 8.69 -11.41
C GLY A 16 -13.85 9.00 -12.68
N ARG A 17 -13.08 10.11 -12.65
CA ARG A 17 -12.22 10.52 -13.76
C ARG A 17 -10.84 9.92 -13.62
N VAL A 18 -10.53 8.94 -14.46
CA VAL A 18 -9.27 8.19 -14.49
C VAL A 18 -8.21 8.90 -15.32
N THR A 19 -6.97 8.95 -14.82
CA THR A 19 -5.78 9.43 -15.53
C THR A 19 -4.62 8.45 -15.32
N VAL A 20 -3.80 8.22 -16.35
CA VAL A 20 -2.53 7.49 -16.20
C VAL A 20 -1.51 8.45 -15.58
N ALA A 21 -1.15 8.21 -14.31
CA ALA A 21 -0.18 9.02 -13.59
C ALA A 21 1.26 8.69 -13.99
N VAL A 22 1.56 7.38 -14.13
CA VAL A 22 2.85 6.89 -14.63
C VAL A 22 2.61 5.69 -15.53
N PRO A 23 3.02 5.73 -16.80
CA PRO A 23 2.86 4.59 -17.70
C PRO A 23 3.76 3.42 -17.29
N ALA A 24 3.40 2.22 -17.72
CA ALA A 24 4.23 1.03 -17.52
C ALA A 24 5.67 1.26 -18.03
N PRO A 25 6.71 0.74 -17.35
CA PRO A 25 8.11 0.98 -17.73
C PRO A 25 8.53 0.22 -19.01
N GLY A 26 7.61 -0.41 -19.66
CA GLY A 26 7.75 -1.15 -20.91
C GLY A 26 6.68 -2.22 -21.03
N PRO A 27 6.58 -2.91 -22.17
CA PRO A 27 5.58 -3.95 -22.39
C PRO A 27 5.94 -5.26 -21.67
N GLY A 28 4.89 -6.01 -21.29
CA GLY A 28 4.98 -7.41 -20.85
C GLY A 28 5.10 -7.60 -19.34
N GLN A 29 5.00 -8.86 -18.97
CA GLN A 29 4.99 -9.33 -17.58
C GLN A 29 6.21 -8.88 -16.78
N GLY A 30 5.99 -8.39 -15.56
CA GLY A 30 7.04 -7.92 -14.64
C GLY A 30 7.55 -6.52 -14.92
N ARG A 31 6.97 -5.79 -15.88
CA ARG A 31 7.22 -4.37 -16.15
C ARG A 31 6.08 -3.55 -15.58
N TRP A 32 6.20 -3.24 -14.28
CA TRP A 32 5.12 -2.66 -13.50
C TRP A 32 5.57 -1.38 -12.80
N VAL A 33 4.71 -0.39 -12.81
CA VAL A 33 4.78 0.76 -11.93
C VAL A 33 3.47 0.85 -11.16
N GLY A 34 3.55 0.98 -9.84
CA GLY A 34 2.36 0.94 -9.01
C GLY A 34 2.67 0.68 -7.55
N ALA A 35 1.81 -0.07 -6.88
CA ALA A 35 1.85 -0.27 -5.45
C ALA A 35 1.96 1.08 -4.70
N PRO A 36 1.04 2.03 -4.96
CA PRO A 36 1.13 3.39 -4.43
C PRO A 36 0.81 3.47 -2.94
N SER A 37 1.33 4.53 -2.35
CA SER A 37 0.86 5.13 -1.10
C SER A 37 0.89 6.65 -1.25
N ALA A 38 -0.15 7.34 -0.80
CA ALA A 38 -0.28 8.77 -0.96
C ALA A 38 -0.73 9.46 0.32
N ALA A 39 -0.25 10.68 0.52
CA ALA A 39 -0.66 11.56 1.60
C ALA A 39 -0.96 12.97 1.05
N ALA A 40 -1.92 13.67 1.65
CA ALA A 40 -2.14 15.06 1.34
C ALA A 40 -0.92 15.89 1.75
N ASP A 41 -0.47 16.78 0.86
CA ASP A 41 0.58 17.75 1.14
C ASP A 41 -0.06 18.99 1.76
N PRO A 42 0.38 19.46 2.94
CA PRO A 42 -0.18 20.67 3.55
C PRO A 42 0.04 21.93 2.72
N ASP A 43 1.07 21.95 1.88
CA ASP A 43 1.35 23.05 0.96
C ASP A 43 0.47 23.00 -0.30
N GLY A 44 -0.39 22.00 -0.40
CA GLY A 44 -1.33 21.75 -1.48
C GLY A 44 -0.93 20.57 -2.36
N GLY A 45 -1.93 19.81 -2.79
CA GLY A 45 -1.73 18.60 -3.57
C GLY A 45 -1.36 17.38 -2.73
N PHE A 46 -0.38 16.57 -3.20
CA PHE A 46 -0.10 15.25 -2.66
C PHE A 46 1.38 14.91 -2.73
N VAL A 47 1.83 14.10 -1.76
CA VAL A 47 3.07 13.32 -1.85
C VAL A 47 2.67 11.87 -2.13
N VAL A 48 3.23 11.28 -3.19
CA VAL A 48 2.93 9.92 -3.64
C VAL A 48 4.20 9.11 -3.70
N ALA A 49 4.23 7.98 -3.03
CA ALA A 49 5.31 7.00 -3.13
C ALA A 49 4.80 5.77 -3.88
N TYR A 50 5.62 5.21 -4.76
CA TYR A 50 5.27 4.04 -5.54
C TYR A 50 6.49 3.18 -5.90
N ARG A 51 6.26 1.91 -6.22
CA ARG A 51 7.30 0.97 -6.64
C ARG A 51 7.46 0.98 -8.16
N VAL A 52 8.71 0.86 -8.60
CA VAL A 52 9.08 0.53 -10.00
C VAL A 52 9.61 -0.89 -10.04
N ARG A 53 9.03 -1.75 -10.89
CA ARG A 53 9.45 -3.13 -11.12
C ARG A 53 9.86 -3.31 -12.58
N ILE A 54 11.03 -3.93 -12.77
CA ILE A 54 11.58 -4.27 -14.08
C ILE A 54 11.89 -5.76 -14.06
N THR A 55 11.56 -6.48 -15.12
CA THR A 55 11.59 -7.95 -15.18
C THR A 55 12.88 -8.55 -14.59
N ASP A 56 14.04 -8.07 -15.04
CA ASP A 56 15.33 -8.61 -14.63
C ASP A 56 15.82 -8.10 -13.26
N GLN A 57 15.19 -7.06 -12.71
CA GLN A 57 15.60 -6.43 -11.45
C GLN A 57 14.55 -6.59 -10.34
N ARG A 58 13.36 -7.12 -10.66
CA ARG A 58 12.21 -7.20 -9.76
C ARG A 58 11.79 -5.78 -9.30
N GLY A 59 11.42 -5.58 -8.04
CA GLY A 59 11.20 -4.26 -7.45
C GLY A 59 12.51 -3.50 -7.35
N ALA A 60 12.82 -2.69 -8.38
CA ALA A 60 14.11 -2.04 -8.55
C ALA A 60 14.27 -0.83 -7.63
N ALA A 61 13.19 -0.06 -7.45
CA ALA A 61 13.21 1.17 -6.69
C ALA A 61 11.83 1.53 -6.11
N THR A 62 11.86 2.35 -5.07
CA THR A 62 10.75 3.18 -4.58
C THR A 62 10.98 4.61 -5.04
N VAL A 63 9.98 5.20 -5.67
CA VAL A 63 9.98 6.60 -6.12
C VAL A 63 9.05 7.39 -5.22
N VAL A 64 9.47 8.60 -4.81
CA VAL A 64 8.64 9.60 -4.14
C VAL A 64 8.44 10.77 -5.08
N ALA A 65 7.21 11.22 -5.23
CA ALA A 65 6.84 12.30 -6.13
C ALA A 65 5.88 13.27 -5.44
N ARG A 66 5.90 14.54 -5.86
CA ARG A 66 4.87 15.53 -5.55
C ARG A 66 3.89 15.65 -6.70
N SER A 67 2.65 15.99 -6.39
CA SER A 67 1.61 16.28 -7.36
C SER A 67 0.74 17.43 -6.86
N ALA A 68 0.55 18.45 -7.68
CA ALA A 68 -0.32 19.58 -7.31
C ALA A 68 -1.81 19.25 -7.42
N ASP A 69 -2.18 18.38 -8.36
CA ASP A 69 -3.57 18.06 -8.71
C ASP A 69 -3.93 16.58 -8.55
N GLY A 70 -2.95 15.73 -8.23
CA GLY A 70 -3.09 14.28 -8.15
C GLY A 70 -2.95 13.56 -9.51
N GLU A 71 -2.72 14.28 -10.63
CA GLU A 71 -2.62 13.68 -11.97
C GLU A 71 -1.17 13.67 -12.48
N GLY A 72 -0.51 14.83 -12.46
CA GLY A 72 0.90 14.94 -12.83
C GLY A 72 1.82 14.67 -11.65
N LEU A 73 2.78 13.74 -11.81
CA LEU A 73 3.77 13.41 -10.79
C LEU A 73 5.15 13.98 -11.14
N THR A 74 5.73 14.75 -10.22
CA THR A 74 7.12 15.22 -10.31
C THR A 74 7.95 14.45 -9.28
N THR A 75 8.88 13.61 -9.77
CA THR A 75 9.79 12.84 -8.89
C THR A 75 10.67 13.77 -8.08
N VAL A 76 10.73 13.56 -6.77
CA VAL A 76 11.55 14.32 -5.82
C VAL A 76 12.59 13.46 -5.11
N ALA A 77 12.35 12.14 -4.99
CA ALA A 77 13.31 11.20 -4.46
C ALA A 77 13.18 9.84 -5.16
N THR A 78 14.30 9.12 -5.28
CA THR A 78 14.33 7.74 -5.77
C THR A 78 15.27 6.93 -4.86
N LEU A 79 14.74 5.83 -4.33
CA LEU A 79 15.47 4.92 -3.45
C LEU A 79 15.65 3.59 -4.18
N ASP A 80 16.90 3.30 -4.57
CA ASP A 80 17.25 2.03 -5.20
C ASP A 80 17.35 0.90 -4.16
N LYS A 81 16.94 -0.31 -4.53
CA LYS A 81 17.01 -1.50 -3.67
C LYS A 81 18.42 -1.81 -3.16
N GLY A 82 19.45 -1.47 -3.95
CA GLY A 82 20.85 -1.69 -3.60
C GLY A 82 21.29 -0.92 -2.35
N ARG A 83 20.68 0.23 -2.08
CA ARG A 83 20.90 1.01 -0.87
C ARG A 83 20.59 0.22 0.41
N PHE A 84 19.59 -0.66 0.35
CA PHE A 84 19.12 -1.47 1.49
C PHE A 84 19.74 -2.87 1.48
N GLY A 85 20.57 -3.22 0.50
CA GLY A 85 21.02 -4.58 0.29
C GLY A 85 19.89 -5.54 -0.07
N ALA A 86 18.77 -5.02 -0.57
CA ALA A 86 17.56 -5.78 -0.84
C ALA A 86 17.58 -6.46 -2.22
N MET A 87 16.96 -7.64 -2.31
CA MET A 87 16.73 -8.32 -3.59
C MET A 87 15.62 -7.62 -4.40
N SER A 88 14.63 -7.06 -3.73
CA SER A 88 13.46 -6.42 -4.31
C SER A 88 12.83 -5.45 -3.33
N MET A 89 12.14 -4.44 -3.84
CA MET A 89 11.25 -3.56 -3.07
C MET A 89 9.80 -3.79 -3.49
N GLU A 90 8.86 -3.63 -2.55
CA GLU A 90 7.42 -3.67 -2.81
C GLU A 90 6.74 -2.40 -2.29
N ARG A 91 5.43 -2.44 -2.01
CA ARG A 91 4.64 -1.27 -1.67
C ARG A 91 5.25 -0.45 -0.52
N PRO A 92 5.60 0.83 -0.73
CA PRO A 92 5.95 1.74 0.35
C PRO A 92 4.70 2.22 1.09
N ALA A 93 4.90 2.89 2.25
CA ALA A 93 3.90 3.75 2.84
C ALA A 93 4.52 5.13 3.14
N VAL A 94 3.93 6.19 2.59
CA VAL A 94 4.32 7.57 2.88
C VAL A 94 3.28 8.20 3.81
N VAL A 95 3.77 8.83 4.89
CA VAL A 95 2.91 9.53 5.85
C VAL A 95 3.57 10.83 6.32
N ARG A 96 2.75 11.80 6.72
CA ARG A 96 3.22 12.97 7.44
C ARG A 96 3.04 12.75 8.94
N THR A 97 4.11 12.99 9.71
CA THR A 97 4.05 12.85 11.17
C THR A 97 3.25 14.00 11.80
N PRO A 98 2.75 13.85 13.04
CA PRO A 98 2.10 14.95 13.76
C PRO A 98 2.99 16.20 13.92
N GLU A 99 4.32 15.99 13.98
CA GLU A 99 5.32 17.06 14.06
C GLU A 99 5.58 17.74 12.71
N GLY A 100 4.99 17.23 11.64
CA GLY A 100 5.07 17.82 10.31
C GLY A 100 6.22 17.30 9.46
N ARG A 101 6.93 16.26 9.85
CA ARG A 101 7.96 15.59 9.07
C ARG A 101 7.37 14.54 8.15
N TRP A 102 8.12 14.12 7.16
CA TRP A 102 7.74 13.05 6.25
C TRP A 102 8.42 11.74 6.62
N ARG A 103 7.64 10.66 6.70
CA ARG A 103 8.14 9.29 6.85
C ARG A 103 7.81 8.45 5.64
N LEU A 104 8.78 7.63 5.24
CA LEU A 104 8.63 6.63 4.20
C LEU A 104 8.99 5.27 4.78
N TYR A 105 8.02 4.37 4.84
CA TYR A 105 8.24 2.97 5.15
C TYR A 105 8.50 2.24 3.84
N VAL A 106 9.63 1.53 3.74
CA VAL A 106 10.04 0.79 2.54
C VAL A 106 10.11 -0.69 2.82
N CYS A 107 9.57 -1.49 1.90
CA CYS A 107 9.56 -2.95 2.02
C CYS A 107 10.72 -3.53 1.24
N CYS A 108 11.50 -4.36 1.89
CA CYS A 108 12.74 -4.92 1.38
C CYS A 108 12.71 -6.45 1.44
N ALA A 109 13.07 -7.12 0.35
CA ALA A 109 13.22 -8.57 0.29
C ALA A 109 14.64 -8.99 0.64
N THR A 110 14.80 -9.96 1.53
CA THR A 110 16.07 -10.57 1.88
C THR A 110 16.64 -11.31 0.66
N PRO A 111 17.92 -11.10 0.29
CA PRO A 111 18.57 -11.87 -0.76
C PRO A 111 18.51 -13.39 -0.49
N GLU A 112 18.29 -14.16 -1.56
CA GLU A 112 18.26 -15.63 -1.51
C GLU A 112 17.21 -16.23 -0.55
N SER A 113 16.19 -15.43 -0.19
CA SER A 113 15.14 -15.81 0.76
C SER A 113 13.76 -15.36 0.27
N LYS A 114 12.71 -15.86 0.92
CA LYS A 114 11.33 -15.36 0.78
C LYS A 114 10.95 -14.40 1.92
N HIS A 115 11.88 -14.16 2.83
CA HIS A 115 11.72 -13.24 3.95
C HIS A 115 11.69 -11.78 3.47
N TRP A 116 10.92 -10.96 4.16
CA TRP A 116 10.76 -9.52 3.94
C TRP A 116 10.83 -8.78 5.27
N TRP A 117 11.33 -7.53 5.20
CA TRP A 117 11.33 -6.60 6.33
C TRP A 117 10.89 -5.21 5.88
N ILE A 118 10.63 -4.32 6.83
CA ILE A 118 10.24 -2.93 6.59
C ILE A 118 11.18 -2.00 7.35
N ASP A 119 11.85 -1.13 6.62
CA ASP A 119 12.62 -0.02 7.15
C ASP A 119 11.80 1.28 7.06
N VAL A 120 12.10 2.24 7.94
CA VAL A 120 11.56 3.60 7.92
C VAL A 120 12.66 4.62 7.71
N LEU A 121 12.37 5.65 6.93
CA LEU A 121 13.19 6.84 6.71
C LEU A 121 12.38 8.06 7.12
N GLU A 122 13.03 9.10 7.64
CA GLU A 122 12.37 10.33 8.05
C GLU A 122 13.16 11.56 7.60
N ALA A 123 12.46 12.56 7.07
CA ALA A 123 13.03 13.84 6.63
C ALA A 123 12.04 14.99 6.86
N ASP A 124 12.53 16.21 6.90
CA ASP A 124 11.67 17.40 7.01
C ASP A 124 10.83 17.59 5.75
N GLU A 125 11.41 17.29 4.57
CA GLU A 125 10.77 17.38 3.27
C GLU A 125 10.89 16.04 2.51
N PRO A 126 9.95 15.71 1.59
CA PRO A 126 10.00 14.46 0.83
C PRO A 126 11.29 14.27 0.01
N GLU A 127 11.90 15.38 -0.43
CA GLU A 127 13.17 15.43 -1.16
C GLU A 127 14.32 14.82 -0.35
N GLY A 128 14.33 15.05 0.97
CA GLY A 128 15.36 14.55 1.89
C GLY A 128 15.28 13.04 2.17
N LEU A 129 14.19 12.37 1.80
CA LEU A 129 14.02 10.95 2.06
C LEU A 129 15.05 10.08 1.33
N ALA A 130 15.56 10.54 0.17
CA ALA A 130 16.59 9.82 -0.56
C ALA A 130 17.90 9.67 0.23
N ASP A 131 18.23 10.61 1.11
CA ASP A 131 19.49 10.65 1.87
C ASP A 131 19.29 10.29 3.36
N ALA A 132 18.04 10.17 3.82
CA ALA A 132 17.71 9.92 5.22
C ALA A 132 18.17 8.52 5.68
N GLU A 133 18.63 8.38 6.91
CA GLU A 133 19.03 7.09 7.48
C GLU A 133 17.84 6.14 7.60
N ALA A 134 18.06 4.87 7.27
CA ALA A 134 17.04 3.83 7.37
C ALA A 134 17.14 3.08 8.70
N THR A 135 16.00 2.85 9.35
CA THR A 135 15.89 2.07 10.58
C THR A 135 14.85 0.98 10.40
N THR A 136 15.19 -0.27 10.75
CA THR A 136 14.23 -1.39 10.67
C THR A 136 13.18 -1.25 11.78
N VAL A 137 11.90 -1.24 11.38
CA VAL A 137 10.74 -1.13 12.30
C VAL A 137 9.90 -2.39 12.36
N PHE A 138 9.94 -3.21 11.28
CA PHE A 138 9.33 -4.53 11.26
C PHE A 138 10.31 -5.50 10.61
N GLY A 139 10.99 -6.29 11.44
CA GLY A 139 12.01 -7.23 10.97
C GLY A 139 11.43 -8.49 10.35
N GLY A 140 10.18 -8.84 10.65
CA GLY A 140 9.72 -10.20 10.47
C GLY A 140 10.48 -11.17 11.38
N ASP A 141 10.35 -12.46 11.12
CA ASP A 141 11.07 -13.52 11.82
C ASP A 141 11.30 -14.74 10.90
N GLU A 142 11.78 -15.84 11.45
CA GLU A 142 12.02 -17.08 10.70
C GLU A 142 10.76 -17.75 10.16
N HIS A 143 9.57 -17.37 10.68
CA HIS A 143 8.27 -17.91 10.30
C HIS A 143 7.43 -16.95 9.46
N THR A 144 7.78 -15.64 9.46
CA THR A 144 6.92 -14.60 8.87
C THR A 144 7.74 -13.50 8.21
N GLY A 145 7.60 -13.35 6.90
CA GLY A 145 8.02 -12.16 6.17
C GLY A 145 6.94 -11.08 6.22
N VAL A 146 7.33 -9.80 6.35
CA VAL A 146 6.41 -8.67 6.51
C VAL A 146 6.64 -7.61 5.44
N LYS A 147 5.56 -7.15 4.79
CA LYS A 147 5.64 -6.13 3.73
C LYS A 147 4.32 -5.36 3.55
N ASP A 148 4.31 -4.46 2.59
CA ASP A 148 3.14 -3.73 2.08
C ASP A 148 2.30 -3.07 3.21
N PRO A 149 2.91 -2.21 4.07
CA PRO A 149 2.21 -1.59 5.18
C PRO A 149 1.19 -0.56 4.72
N VAL A 150 0.09 -0.47 5.45
CA VAL A 150 -0.82 0.69 5.47
C VAL A 150 -0.65 1.37 6.81
N ILE A 151 -0.19 2.62 6.81
CA ILE A 151 0.07 3.38 8.02
C ILE A 151 -0.95 4.51 8.13
N ARG A 152 -1.54 4.68 9.31
CA ARG A 152 -2.43 5.80 9.64
C ARG A 152 -2.07 6.38 11.00
N VAL A 153 -2.17 7.70 11.07
CA VAL A 153 -1.99 8.45 12.34
C VAL A 153 -3.29 9.19 12.61
N ALA A 154 -3.89 8.94 13.75
CA ALA A 154 -5.09 9.64 14.20
C ALA A 154 -5.14 9.63 15.72
N ASP A 155 -5.60 10.74 16.32
CA ASP A 155 -5.78 10.90 17.77
C ASP A 155 -4.49 10.58 18.59
N GLY A 156 -3.32 10.94 18.04
CA GLY A 156 -2.01 10.68 18.66
C GLY A 156 -1.58 9.21 18.66
N LEU A 157 -2.29 8.33 17.96
CA LEU A 157 -1.97 6.91 17.85
C LEU A 157 -1.62 6.55 16.41
N TRP A 158 -0.50 5.86 16.25
CA TRP A 158 -0.09 5.25 15.01
C TRP A 158 -0.69 3.85 14.89
N ARG A 159 -1.20 3.54 13.71
CA ARG A 159 -1.83 2.26 13.38
C ARG A 159 -1.21 1.73 12.10
N ALA A 160 -0.88 0.45 12.09
CA ALA A 160 -0.34 -0.24 10.92
C ALA A 160 -1.13 -1.51 10.62
N TRP A 161 -1.47 -1.70 9.34
CA TRP A 161 -1.94 -2.97 8.78
C TRP A 161 -0.82 -3.48 7.87
N ILE A 162 -0.29 -4.66 8.19
CA ILE A 162 0.93 -5.18 7.59
C ILE A 162 0.64 -6.52 6.96
N CYS A 163 0.95 -6.64 5.67
CA CYS A 163 0.86 -7.92 4.98
C CYS A 163 1.92 -8.88 5.52
N CYS A 164 1.48 -10.03 5.99
CA CYS A 164 2.30 -11.11 6.51
C CYS A 164 2.31 -12.28 5.53
N HIS A 165 3.50 -12.79 5.24
CA HIS A 165 3.75 -13.97 4.43
C HIS A 165 4.27 -15.09 5.34
N PRO A 166 3.58 -16.25 5.46
CA PRO A 166 4.10 -17.37 6.21
C PRO A 166 5.31 -17.98 5.50
N LEU A 167 6.32 -18.39 6.27
CA LEU A 167 7.56 -19.02 5.78
C LEU A 167 7.67 -20.48 6.23
N ASP A 168 6.58 -21.04 6.73
CA ASP A 168 6.47 -22.40 7.30
C ASP A 168 6.51 -23.51 6.25
N GLU A 169 6.15 -23.20 5.00
CA GLU A 169 6.08 -24.17 3.90
C GLU A 169 6.61 -23.53 2.62
N ALA A 170 7.64 -24.15 2.03
CA ALA A 170 8.29 -23.65 0.83
C ALA A 170 7.32 -23.60 -0.36
N ASP A 171 7.39 -22.52 -1.14
CA ASP A 171 6.53 -22.20 -2.27
C ASP A 171 5.05 -21.96 -1.93
N GLU A 172 4.72 -21.83 -0.65
CA GLU A 172 3.39 -21.54 -0.12
C GLU A 172 3.33 -20.17 0.58
N GLU A 173 4.36 -19.34 0.45
CA GLU A 173 4.49 -18.04 1.10
C GLU A 173 3.47 -17.01 0.60
N ASP A 174 2.76 -17.31 -0.48
CA ASP A 174 1.70 -16.47 -1.04
C ASP A 174 0.37 -16.52 -0.26
N ARG A 175 0.27 -17.32 0.81
CA ARG A 175 -0.86 -17.33 1.74
C ARG A 175 -0.86 -16.10 2.63
N MET A 176 -1.17 -14.94 2.05
CA MET A 176 -1.10 -13.66 2.73
C MET A 176 -2.20 -13.46 3.76
N THR A 177 -1.82 -12.95 4.92
CA THR A 177 -2.75 -12.36 5.89
C THR A 177 -2.35 -10.90 6.15
N THR A 178 -3.22 -10.15 6.79
CA THR A 178 -2.88 -8.82 7.29
C THR A 178 -2.90 -8.84 8.82
N ALA A 179 -1.79 -8.46 9.44
CA ALA A 179 -1.69 -8.23 10.88
C ALA A 179 -1.90 -6.74 11.21
N TYR A 180 -2.31 -6.46 12.45
CA TYR A 180 -2.48 -5.13 12.98
C TYR A 180 -1.44 -4.83 14.06
N ALA A 181 -0.89 -3.62 14.06
CA ALA A 181 0.02 -3.14 15.08
C ALA A 181 -0.29 -1.68 15.41
N ILE A 182 0.03 -1.28 16.64
CA ILE A 182 -0.10 0.10 17.14
C ILE A 182 1.23 0.62 17.68
N SER A 183 1.39 1.95 17.63
CA SER A 183 2.58 2.62 18.16
C SER A 183 2.23 4.02 18.66
N GLN A 184 3.05 4.56 19.59
CA GLN A 184 2.94 5.94 20.05
C GLN A 184 3.76 6.90 19.16
N ASP A 185 4.79 6.39 18.50
CA ASP A 185 5.76 7.18 17.74
C ASP A 185 5.92 6.76 16.28
N GLY A 186 5.31 5.61 15.87
CA GLY A 186 5.46 5.03 14.54
C GLY A 186 6.81 4.34 14.29
N LEU A 187 7.60 4.11 15.33
CA LEU A 187 8.90 3.43 15.29
C LEU A 187 8.88 2.13 16.09
N ASP A 188 8.43 2.20 17.34
CA ASP A 188 8.26 1.03 18.21
C ASP A 188 6.82 0.53 18.13
N TRP A 189 6.62 -0.69 17.63
CA TRP A 189 5.32 -1.23 17.32
C TRP A 189 4.92 -2.41 18.21
N ALA A 190 3.71 -2.35 18.72
CA ALA A 190 3.08 -3.44 19.47
C ALA A 190 2.08 -4.19 18.58
N TRP A 191 2.39 -5.45 18.26
CA TRP A 191 1.52 -6.35 17.50
C TRP A 191 0.23 -6.64 18.25
N GLN A 192 -0.91 -6.59 17.54
CA GLN A 192 -2.25 -6.84 18.08
C GLN A 192 -2.88 -8.15 17.54
N GLY A 193 -2.22 -8.79 16.59
CA GLY A 193 -2.68 -10.03 15.98
C GLY A 193 -3.19 -9.86 14.55
N THR A 194 -3.82 -10.91 14.02
CA THR A 194 -4.36 -10.92 12.65
C THR A 194 -5.57 -10.01 12.54
N SER A 195 -5.52 -9.07 11.60
CA SER A 195 -6.61 -8.15 11.27
C SER A 195 -7.54 -8.71 10.20
N LEU A 196 -6.97 -9.26 9.13
CA LEU A 196 -7.71 -9.81 7.99
C LEU A 196 -7.01 -11.05 7.45
N ALA A 197 -7.77 -12.08 7.11
CA ALA A 197 -7.29 -13.29 6.47
C ALA A 197 -8.20 -13.69 5.31
N GLY A 198 -7.68 -14.52 4.41
CA GLY A 198 -8.45 -15.11 3.31
C GLY A 198 -9.61 -15.96 3.83
N ARG A 199 -10.72 -16.00 3.11
CA ARG A 199 -11.94 -16.74 3.47
C ARG A 199 -12.01 -18.05 2.69
N PRO A 200 -11.89 -19.22 3.33
CA PRO A 200 -11.92 -20.50 2.65
C PRO A 200 -13.16 -20.66 1.74
N GLY A 201 -12.95 -21.11 0.52
CA GLY A 201 -14.01 -21.36 -0.44
C GLY A 201 -14.55 -20.13 -1.18
N THR A 202 -13.92 -18.97 -1.01
CA THR A 202 -14.30 -17.72 -1.71
C THR A 202 -13.17 -17.23 -2.63
N TRP A 203 -13.41 -16.13 -3.33
CA TRP A 203 -12.48 -15.52 -4.28
C TRP A 203 -11.18 -14.98 -3.64
N ASP A 204 -11.15 -14.78 -2.33
CA ASP A 204 -10.02 -14.30 -1.54
C ASP A 204 -9.44 -15.38 -0.60
N ALA A 205 -9.74 -16.66 -0.86
CA ALA A 205 -9.36 -17.78 0.03
C ALA A 205 -7.87 -17.91 0.26
N ARG A 206 -7.04 -17.52 -0.72
CA ARG A 206 -5.58 -17.69 -0.67
C ARG A 206 -4.86 -16.53 -0.01
N GLY A 207 -5.46 -15.35 0.06
CA GLY A 207 -4.81 -14.23 0.70
C GLY A 207 -5.64 -12.96 0.76
N ALA A 208 -5.39 -12.16 1.79
CA ALA A 208 -6.02 -10.87 2.01
C ALA A 208 -4.97 -9.86 2.52
N ARG A 209 -4.66 -8.88 1.67
CA ARG A 209 -3.71 -7.79 1.95
C ARG A 209 -4.45 -6.46 1.97
N VAL A 210 -4.54 -5.83 3.13
CA VAL A 210 -5.15 -4.50 3.27
C VAL A 210 -4.37 -3.48 2.44
N THR A 211 -5.09 -2.61 1.73
CA THR A 211 -4.52 -1.60 0.84
C THR A 211 -4.89 -0.18 1.21
N ALA A 212 -6.07 0.05 1.80
CA ALA A 212 -6.44 1.33 2.38
C ALA A 212 -7.38 1.15 3.58
N VAL A 213 -7.28 2.05 4.56
CA VAL A 213 -8.22 2.15 5.69
C VAL A 213 -8.60 3.62 5.83
N LEU A 214 -9.90 3.93 5.71
CA LEU A 214 -10.43 5.28 5.83
C LEU A 214 -10.68 5.65 7.30
N PRO A 215 -10.77 6.96 7.64
CA PRO A 215 -11.02 7.40 9.01
C PRO A 215 -12.32 6.86 9.63
N ASP A 216 -13.32 6.53 8.81
CA ASP A 216 -14.61 5.97 9.25
C ASP A 216 -14.61 4.44 9.37
N GLY A 217 -13.45 3.80 9.20
CA GLY A 217 -13.25 2.37 9.34
C GLY A 217 -13.58 1.54 8.09
N ARG A 218 -14.03 2.16 6.99
CA ARG A 218 -14.14 1.47 5.70
C ARG A 218 -12.74 1.17 5.17
N ALA A 219 -12.55 0.03 4.51
CA ALA A 219 -11.26 -0.42 4.06
C ALA A 219 -11.34 -1.13 2.70
N SER A 220 -10.22 -1.18 2.00
CA SER A 220 -10.00 -2.04 0.84
C SER A 220 -8.86 -3.02 1.07
N TYR A 221 -8.91 -4.13 0.38
CA TYR A 221 -7.84 -5.13 0.39
C TYR A 221 -7.69 -5.79 -0.97
N ASP A 222 -6.50 -6.30 -1.25
CA ASP A 222 -6.26 -7.19 -2.37
C ASP A 222 -6.48 -8.63 -1.93
N GLY A 223 -7.27 -9.37 -2.72
CA GLY A 223 -7.56 -10.79 -2.51
C GLY A 223 -7.30 -11.63 -3.74
N ARG A 224 -7.12 -12.94 -3.55
CA ARG A 224 -7.04 -13.95 -4.60
C ARG A 224 -7.49 -15.31 -4.09
N ALA A 225 -8.00 -16.16 -4.99
CA ALA A 225 -8.50 -17.49 -4.64
C ALA A 225 -7.40 -18.56 -4.65
N THR A 226 -6.42 -18.44 -5.56
CA THR A 226 -5.41 -19.49 -5.79
C THR A 226 -4.00 -18.92 -5.92
N LYS A 227 -3.01 -19.81 -5.95
CA LYS A 227 -1.59 -19.47 -6.14
C LYS A 227 -1.31 -18.90 -7.55
N GLU A 228 -2.02 -19.40 -8.55
CA GLU A 228 -1.89 -19.00 -9.95
C GLU A 228 -2.34 -17.55 -10.18
N GLU A 229 -3.21 -17.05 -9.31
CA GLU A 229 -3.65 -15.65 -9.31
C GLU A 229 -2.62 -14.71 -8.64
N ASN A 230 -1.45 -15.20 -8.25
CA ASN A 230 -0.36 -14.35 -7.77
C ASN A 230 0.03 -13.35 -8.86
N PHE A 231 0.01 -12.06 -8.53
CA PHE A 231 0.11 -10.89 -9.42
C PHE A 231 -1.19 -10.52 -10.17
N SER A 232 -2.27 -11.24 -9.96
CA SER A 232 -3.62 -10.94 -10.50
C SER A 232 -4.63 -10.78 -9.36
N GLU A 233 -4.18 -10.26 -8.23
CA GLU A 233 -5.05 -9.93 -7.11
C GLU A 233 -6.08 -8.87 -7.53
N ARG A 234 -7.23 -8.91 -6.90
CA ARG A 234 -8.36 -8.01 -7.16
C ARG A 234 -8.75 -7.29 -5.87
N THR A 235 -9.33 -6.11 -6.02
CA THR A 235 -9.74 -5.30 -4.88
C THR A 235 -11.05 -5.78 -4.28
N GLY A 236 -11.05 -6.06 -2.98
CA GLY A 236 -12.23 -6.28 -2.15
C GLY A 236 -12.43 -5.18 -1.13
N LEU A 237 -13.59 -5.17 -0.46
CA LEU A 237 -13.94 -4.23 0.58
C LEU A 237 -14.00 -4.91 1.95
N ALA A 238 -13.65 -4.16 2.98
CA ALA A 238 -13.72 -4.58 4.37
C ALA A 238 -14.11 -3.40 5.27
N ARG A 239 -14.45 -3.71 6.51
CA ARG A 239 -14.79 -2.70 7.53
C ARG A 239 -14.16 -3.06 8.87
N LEU A 240 -13.67 -2.06 9.60
CA LEU A 240 -13.25 -2.22 10.99
C LEU A 240 -14.43 -2.72 11.85
N ALA A 241 -14.21 -3.83 12.53
CA ALA A 241 -15.18 -4.46 13.42
C ALA A 241 -15.12 -3.92 14.85
N GLY A 242 -13.94 -3.38 15.25
CA GLY A 242 -13.72 -2.89 16.61
C GLY A 242 -12.41 -2.10 16.74
N PRO A 243 -12.09 -1.66 17.97
CA PRO A 243 -10.90 -0.87 18.24
C PRO A 243 -9.59 -1.67 18.18
N ASP A 244 -9.67 -2.98 18.16
CA ASP A 244 -8.55 -3.93 18.06
C ASP A 244 -7.97 -4.05 16.66
N GLY A 245 -8.47 -3.25 15.70
CA GLY A 245 -7.99 -3.23 14.32
C GLY A 245 -8.46 -4.41 13.47
N ALA A 246 -9.31 -5.29 14.00
CA ALA A 246 -9.89 -6.38 13.23
C ALA A 246 -10.76 -5.86 12.09
N LEU A 247 -10.61 -6.45 10.90
CA LEU A 247 -11.37 -6.14 9.70
C LEU A 247 -12.26 -7.33 9.32
N VAL A 248 -13.47 -7.03 8.89
CA VAL A 248 -14.40 -8.00 8.31
C VAL A 248 -14.58 -7.69 6.85
N ALA A 249 -14.26 -8.67 5.99
CA ALA A 249 -14.47 -8.56 4.55
C ALA A 249 -15.96 -8.43 4.22
N GLU A 250 -16.29 -7.53 3.30
CA GLU A 250 -17.66 -7.25 2.84
C GLU A 250 -17.87 -7.81 1.42
N GLY A 251 -19.07 -8.33 1.15
CA GLY A 251 -19.44 -8.86 -0.17
C GLY A 251 -18.86 -10.24 -0.49
N ASP A 252 -19.35 -10.81 -1.61
CA ASP A 252 -19.04 -12.18 -2.04
C ASP A 252 -18.03 -12.23 -3.21
N GLY A 253 -17.59 -11.07 -3.71
CA GLY A 253 -16.66 -10.95 -4.82
C GLY A 253 -15.84 -9.66 -4.79
N PRO A 254 -14.86 -9.54 -5.70
CA PRO A 254 -14.09 -8.31 -5.86
C PRO A 254 -14.96 -7.19 -6.42
N VAL A 255 -14.58 -5.95 -6.14
CA VAL A 255 -15.27 -4.74 -6.63
C VAL A 255 -14.52 -4.09 -7.79
N ALA A 256 -13.24 -4.41 -7.99
CA ALA A 256 -12.42 -3.90 -9.10
C ALA A 256 -11.25 -4.85 -9.41
N ASP A 257 -10.86 -4.88 -10.70
CA ASP A 257 -9.72 -5.67 -11.20
C ASP A 257 -8.45 -4.80 -11.21
N VAL A 258 -8.10 -4.26 -10.03
CA VAL A 258 -6.88 -3.46 -9.80
C VAL A 258 -6.20 -3.93 -8.52
N ARG A 259 -4.96 -3.49 -8.32
CA ARG A 259 -4.13 -3.86 -7.16
C ARG A 259 -3.67 -2.62 -6.40
N TYR A 260 -3.37 -2.80 -5.11
CA TYR A 260 -2.75 -1.77 -4.28
C TYR A 260 -3.51 -0.44 -4.29
N LEU A 261 -4.85 -0.52 -4.22
CA LEU A 261 -5.66 0.69 -4.13
C LEU A 261 -5.30 1.50 -2.87
N ASP A 262 -4.90 2.74 -3.05
CA ASP A 262 -4.79 3.74 -1.98
C ASP A 262 -5.80 4.86 -2.19
N VAL A 263 -6.29 5.43 -1.08
CA VAL A 263 -7.40 6.38 -1.08
C VAL A 263 -7.12 7.53 -0.13
N VAL A 264 -7.13 8.74 -0.66
CA VAL A 264 -7.00 9.99 0.12
C VAL A 264 -8.31 10.76 0.08
N PRO A 265 -9.00 10.95 1.21
CA PRO A 265 -10.14 11.84 1.30
C PRO A 265 -9.74 13.28 1.00
N LEU A 266 -10.57 14.01 0.25
CA LEU A 266 -10.32 15.40 -0.11
C LEU A 266 -11.01 16.36 0.87
N PRO A 267 -10.36 17.48 1.24
CA PRO A 267 -10.99 18.49 2.11
C PRO A 267 -12.29 19.09 1.54
N SER A 268 -12.41 19.15 0.22
CA SER A 268 -13.60 19.62 -0.49
C SER A 268 -14.75 18.60 -0.54
N GLY A 269 -14.52 17.40 -0.03
CA GLY A 269 -15.36 16.22 -0.25
C GLY A 269 -14.85 15.39 -1.42
N GLY A 270 -15.31 14.13 -1.52
CA GLY A 270 -14.83 13.20 -2.52
C GLY A 270 -13.47 12.57 -2.17
N TYR A 271 -12.83 11.94 -3.15
CA TYR A 271 -11.63 11.14 -2.94
C TYR A 271 -10.66 11.23 -4.12
N ARG A 272 -9.37 11.18 -3.83
CA ARG A 272 -8.33 10.89 -4.81
C ARG A 272 -7.83 9.46 -4.59
N LEU A 273 -7.90 8.65 -5.64
CA LEU A 273 -7.45 7.28 -5.66
C LEU A 273 -6.14 7.16 -6.41
N TRP A 274 -5.27 6.24 -5.99
CA TRP A 274 -4.13 5.75 -6.77
C TRP A 274 -4.15 4.22 -6.72
N TYR A 275 -3.86 3.57 -7.84
CA TYR A 275 -3.85 2.11 -7.92
C TYR A 275 -2.97 1.60 -9.06
N GLU A 276 -2.52 0.36 -8.94
CA GLU A 276 -1.82 -0.36 -9.99
C GLU A 276 -2.84 -1.04 -10.88
N ALA A 277 -2.84 -0.69 -12.17
CA ALA A 277 -3.77 -1.20 -13.17
C ALA A 277 -3.07 -2.16 -14.13
N PRO A 278 -3.52 -3.41 -14.27
CA PRO A 278 -2.99 -4.35 -15.25
C PRO A 278 -3.39 -3.94 -16.68
N LEU A 279 -2.47 -4.17 -17.63
CA LEU A 279 -2.68 -3.98 -19.04
C LEU A 279 -2.78 -5.33 -19.78
N ALA A 280 -3.33 -5.34 -20.97
CA ALA A 280 -3.59 -6.55 -21.74
C ALA A 280 -2.31 -7.35 -22.11
N ASP A 281 -1.14 -6.70 -22.12
CA ASP A 281 0.14 -7.33 -22.41
C ASP A 281 0.86 -7.88 -21.15
N GLY A 282 0.24 -7.76 -19.98
CA GLY A 282 0.79 -8.19 -18.68
C GLY A 282 1.69 -7.17 -18.00
N SER A 283 1.89 -6.00 -18.59
CA SER A 283 2.51 -4.86 -17.90
C SER A 283 1.49 -4.16 -17.00
N HIS A 284 1.96 -3.33 -16.04
CA HIS A 284 1.07 -2.55 -15.16
C HIS A 284 1.49 -1.09 -15.12
N GLU A 285 0.50 -0.21 -15.07
CA GLU A 285 0.68 1.24 -14.95
C GLU A 285 0.08 1.79 -13.65
N LEU A 286 0.61 2.91 -13.17
CA LEU A 286 0.03 3.65 -12.06
C LEU A 286 -1.06 4.58 -12.58
N ARG A 287 -2.28 4.36 -12.13
CA ARG A 287 -3.41 5.24 -12.39
C ARG A 287 -3.80 6.05 -11.16
N THR A 288 -4.37 7.21 -11.43
CA THR A 288 -5.06 8.03 -10.44
C THR A 288 -6.48 8.29 -10.89
N GLU A 289 -7.39 8.50 -9.94
CA GLU A 289 -8.80 8.74 -10.22
C GLU A 289 -9.37 9.77 -9.24
N LEU A 290 -10.11 10.75 -9.75
CA LEU A 290 -10.85 11.70 -8.95
C LEU A 290 -12.31 11.24 -8.86
N ILE A 291 -12.80 11.07 -7.65
CA ILE A 291 -14.21 10.78 -7.33
C ILE A 291 -14.75 11.96 -6.53
N ASP A 292 -15.77 12.63 -7.08
CA ASP A 292 -16.45 13.79 -6.49
C ASP A 292 -17.51 13.37 -5.45
#